data_f9629fa6ec7f4be6fe83d78b5b41155a
#
_entry.id   f9629fa6ec7f4be6fe83d78b5b41155a
#
_cell.length_a   1.000
_cell.length_b   1.000
_cell.length_c   1.000
_cell.angle_alpha   90.00
_cell.angle_beta   90.00
_cell.angle_gamma   90.00
#
_symmetry.space_group_name_H-M   'P 1'
#
loop_
_entity.id
_entity.type
_entity.pdbx_description
1 polymer ?
#
loop_
_entity_poly.entity_id
_entity_poly.type
_entity_poly.pdbx_seq_one_letter_code
_entity_poly.pdbx_strand_id
1 'polypeptide(L)'
;VGPSGSGKSTALLCLAGLEPASSGRVILMGRDVGALSAARVAELYRDRVGFVFQAYNLVPYLSVRENLTISDTLAGRRPDRTRVQRVLAGLGLEARADAVTTTLSGGEQQRVALGRVLYRRPPVVFADEPTGALDTRSASFVLAELRRLADEGAAVVLVTHDLGAAAMAETALVMRDGVIVGCRRGATPDELLTVMNRAGEAA
;
A
#
# COMPACT_ATOMS: atom_id res chain seq x y z
N VAL A 1 9.50 -7.30 -5.45
CA VAL A 1 10.73 -7.13 -4.67
C VAL A 1 11.91 -6.88 -5.60
N GLY A 2 12.96 -6.19 -5.13
CA GLY A 2 14.17 -5.93 -5.89
C GLY A 2 15.01 -4.82 -5.24
N PRO A 3 16.26 -4.58 -5.72
CA PRO A 3 17.16 -3.57 -5.16
C PRO A 3 16.59 -2.16 -5.31
N SER A 4 17.14 -1.20 -4.56
CA SER A 4 16.79 0.22 -4.73
C SER A 4 17.08 0.67 -6.16
N GLY A 5 16.22 1.51 -6.72
CA GLY A 5 16.37 2.00 -8.11
C GLY A 5 15.91 1.03 -9.20
N SER A 6 15.47 -0.20 -8.89
CA SER A 6 15.03 -1.17 -9.91
C SER A 6 13.69 -0.86 -10.58
N GLY A 7 13.05 0.30 -10.31
CA GLY A 7 11.79 0.72 -10.94
C GLY A 7 10.51 0.22 -10.27
N LYS A 8 10.58 -0.37 -9.07
CA LYS A 8 9.43 -0.94 -8.36
C LYS A 8 8.29 0.04 -8.09
N SER A 9 8.61 1.21 -7.54
CA SER A 9 7.61 2.25 -7.25
C SER A 9 6.98 2.78 -8.54
N THR A 10 7.77 2.97 -9.61
CA THR A 10 7.26 3.36 -10.93
C THR A 10 6.29 2.30 -11.47
N ALA A 11 6.67 1.01 -11.39
CA ALA A 11 5.80 -0.09 -11.80
C ALA A 11 4.50 -0.12 -10.99
N LEU A 12 4.59 0.08 -9.65
CA LEU A 12 3.41 0.15 -8.79
C LEU A 12 2.50 1.32 -9.18
N LEU A 13 3.06 2.52 -9.42
CA LEU A 13 2.29 3.70 -9.83
C LEU A 13 1.61 3.49 -11.20
N CYS A 14 2.31 2.84 -12.16
CA CYS A 14 1.71 2.46 -13.44
C CYS A 14 0.59 1.44 -13.25
N LEU A 15 0.79 0.38 -12.45
CA LEU A 15 -0.24 -0.63 -12.14
C LEU A 15 -1.43 -0.03 -11.41
N ALA A 16 -1.20 0.95 -10.57
CA ALA A 16 -2.25 1.71 -9.95
C ALA A 16 -2.93 2.69 -10.92
N GLY A 17 -2.33 3.02 -12.07
CA GLY A 17 -2.81 4.04 -13.01
C GLY A 17 -2.64 5.48 -12.51
N LEU A 18 -1.72 5.70 -11.58
CA LEU A 18 -1.29 7.02 -11.13
C LEU A 18 -0.25 7.63 -12.07
N GLU A 19 0.52 6.77 -12.76
CA GLU A 19 1.44 7.13 -13.82
C GLU A 19 1.00 6.44 -15.13
N PRO A 20 1.03 7.13 -16.27
CA PRO A 20 0.68 6.52 -17.55
C PRO A 20 1.74 5.50 -17.97
N ALA A 21 1.30 4.30 -18.36
CA ALA A 21 2.20 3.35 -19.00
C ALA A 21 2.56 3.81 -20.41
N SER A 22 3.84 3.74 -20.78
CA SER A 22 4.32 4.11 -22.13
C SER A 22 3.76 3.17 -23.23
N SER A 23 3.44 1.93 -22.87
CA SER A 23 2.84 0.93 -23.75
C SER A 23 2.09 -0.12 -22.95
N GLY A 24 1.26 -0.92 -23.63
CA GLY A 24 0.43 -1.95 -22.99
C GLY A 24 -0.85 -1.37 -22.39
N ARG A 25 -1.50 -2.16 -21.53
CA ARG A 25 -2.76 -1.79 -20.87
C ARG A 25 -2.74 -2.20 -19.41
N VAL A 26 -3.32 -1.36 -18.56
CA VAL A 26 -3.52 -1.66 -17.15
C VAL A 26 -5.01 -1.90 -16.92
N ILE A 27 -5.35 -3.13 -16.60
CA ILE A 27 -6.72 -3.52 -16.29
C ILE A 27 -6.87 -3.62 -14.77
N LEU A 28 -7.61 -2.71 -14.18
CA LEU A 28 -7.89 -2.71 -12.74
C LEU A 28 -9.39 -2.98 -12.53
N MET A 29 -9.72 -4.08 -11.85
CA MET A 29 -11.10 -4.51 -11.61
C MET A 29 -11.95 -4.59 -12.89
N GLY A 30 -11.38 -5.13 -13.98
CA GLY A 30 -12.03 -5.28 -15.26
C GLY A 30 -12.15 -4.00 -16.09
N ARG A 31 -11.55 -2.89 -15.66
CA ARG A 31 -11.55 -1.61 -16.38
C ARG A 31 -10.15 -1.26 -16.86
N ASP A 32 -10.02 -0.85 -18.10
CA ASP A 32 -8.77 -0.28 -18.63
C ASP A 32 -8.60 1.14 -18.08
N VAL A 33 -7.64 1.29 -17.15
CA VAL A 33 -7.43 2.55 -16.43
C VAL A 33 -6.98 3.66 -17.38
N GLY A 34 -6.19 3.33 -18.40
CA GLY A 34 -5.72 4.29 -19.40
C GLY A 34 -6.84 4.85 -20.29
N ALA A 35 -7.96 4.17 -20.37
CA ALA A 35 -9.15 4.61 -21.13
C ALA A 35 -10.15 5.42 -20.28
N LEU A 36 -9.93 5.54 -18.96
CA LEU A 36 -10.84 6.26 -18.08
C LEU A 36 -10.59 7.77 -18.11
N SER A 37 -11.67 8.55 -18.00
CA SER A 37 -11.53 9.99 -17.70
C SER A 37 -11.01 10.22 -16.28
N ALA A 38 -10.36 11.35 -16.04
CA ALA A 38 -9.85 11.72 -14.71
C ALA A 38 -10.92 11.63 -13.60
N ALA A 39 -12.16 12.00 -13.89
CA ALA A 39 -13.27 11.88 -12.94
C ALA A 39 -13.57 10.42 -12.59
N ARG A 40 -13.56 9.51 -13.56
CA ARG A 40 -13.77 8.07 -13.33
C ARG A 40 -12.59 7.42 -12.61
N VAL A 41 -11.37 7.86 -12.89
CA VAL A 41 -10.18 7.46 -12.14
C VAL A 41 -10.30 7.88 -10.68
N ALA A 42 -10.67 9.14 -10.41
CA ALA A 42 -10.86 9.64 -9.05
C ALA A 42 -11.96 8.88 -8.28
N GLU A 43 -13.07 8.53 -8.96
CA GLU A 43 -14.14 7.70 -8.38
C GLU A 43 -13.62 6.30 -8.02
N LEU A 44 -12.87 5.66 -8.94
CA LEU A 44 -12.27 4.34 -8.73
C LEU A 44 -11.37 4.34 -7.50
N TYR A 45 -10.48 5.33 -7.38
CA TYR A 45 -9.56 5.44 -6.24
C TYR A 45 -10.29 5.75 -4.94
N ARG A 46 -11.25 6.68 -4.97
CA ARG A 46 -12.02 7.00 -3.80
C ARG A 46 -12.74 5.80 -3.22
N ASP A 47 -13.28 4.91 -4.05
CA ASP A 47 -14.20 3.87 -3.59
C ASP A 47 -13.61 2.45 -3.60
N ARG A 48 -12.59 2.18 -4.41
CA ARG A 48 -12.14 0.80 -4.71
C ARG A 48 -10.65 0.55 -4.52
N VAL A 49 -9.83 1.58 -4.38
CA VAL A 49 -8.38 1.44 -4.26
C VAL A 49 -7.89 2.09 -2.98
N GLY A 50 -7.04 1.39 -2.25
CA GLY A 50 -6.33 1.90 -1.08
C GLY A 50 -4.84 2.05 -1.37
N PHE A 51 -4.21 3.03 -0.72
CA PHE A 51 -2.77 3.25 -0.81
C PHE A 51 -2.15 3.34 0.57
N VAL A 52 -0.99 2.70 0.74
CA VAL A 52 -0.09 2.87 1.87
C VAL A 52 1.27 3.22 1.31
N PHE A 53 1.73 4.46 1.52
CA PHE A 53 3.01 4.96 1.02
C PHE A 53 4.05 5.06 2.13
N GLN A 54 5.32 4.99 1.77
CA GLN A 54 6.45 5.24 2.68
C GLN A 54 6.38 6.64 3.30
N ALA A 55 5.98 7.65 2.53
CA ALA A 55 5.83 9.05 2.98
C ALA A 55 4.49 9.33 3.68
N TYR A 56 3.72 8.28 4.05
CA TYR A 56 2.41 8.34 4.72
C TYR A 56 1.30 9.06 3.95
N ASN A 57 1.59 10.15 3.25
CA ASN A 57 0.65 10.99 2.47
C ASN A 57 -0.60 11.37 3.29
N LEU A 58 -0.40 11.76 4.54
CA LEU A 58 -1.44 12.29 5.41
C LEU A 58 -1.71 13.74 5.10
N VAL A 59 -2.96 14.18 5.32
CA VAL A 59 -3.28 15.60 5.27
C VAL A 59 -2.83 16.24 6.58
N PRO A 60 -1.81 17.12 6.57
CA PRO A 60 -1.05 17.49 7.76
C PRO A 60 -1.86 18.26 8.80
N TYR A 61 -2.89 18.99 8.39
CA TYR A 61 -3.71 19.84 9.26
C TYR A 61 -5.00 19.17 9.75
N LEU A 62 -5.26 17.95 9.30
CA LEU A 62 -6.38 17.16 9.76
C LEU A 62 -5.98 16.28 10.96
N SER A 63 -6.92 16.07 11.86
CA SER A 63 -6.77 15.10 12.94
C SER A 63 -6.64 13.66 12.41
N VAL A 64 -6.23 12.74 13.27
CA VAL A 64 -6.20 11.30 12.97
C VAL A 64 -7.57 10.83 12.47
N ARG A 65 -8.64 11.16 13.20
CA ARG A 65 -10.01 10.80 12.85
C ARG A 65 -10.41 11.32 11.46
N GLU A 66 -10.13 12.58 11.17
CA GLU A 66 -10.45 13.20 9.88
C GLU A 66 -9.62 12.58 8.74
N ASN A 67 -8.35 12.27 8.99
CA ASN A 67 -7.54 11.54 8.02
C ASN A 67 -8.11 10.16 7.70
N LEU A 68 -8.61 9.41 8.68
CA LEU A 68 -9.25 8.11 8.45
C LEU A 68 -10.49 8.24 7.54
N THR A 69 -11.25 9.31 7.70
CA THR A 69 -12.58 9.48 7.09
C THR A 69 -12.60 10.43 5.89
N ILE A 70 -11.44 10.94 5.46
CA ILE A 70 -11.33 11.95 4.40
C ILE A 70 -12.06 11.55 3.11
N SER A 71 -12.02 10.27 2.74
CA SER A 71 -12.70 9.75 1.55
C SER A 71 -14.23 9.89 1.65
N ASP A 72 -14.80 9.73 2.84
CA ASP A 72 -16.24 9.92 3.05
C ASP A 72 -16.59 11.40 2.96
N THR A 73 -15.79 12.25 3.58
CA THR A 73 -15.95 13.71 3.51
C THR A 73 -15.93 14.21 2.06
N LEU A 74 -14.95 13.77 1.26
CA LEU A 74 -14.84 14.12 -0.16
C LEU A 74 -15.99 13.56 -1.01
N ALA A 75 -16.62 12.47 -0.57
CA ALA A 75 -17.79 11.88 -1.21
C ALA A 75 -19.13 12.45 -0.72
N GLY A 76 -19.11 13.43 0.21
CA GLY A 76 -20.32 13.97 0.84
C GLY A 76 -21.03 12.94 1.75
N ARG A 77 -20.35 11.87 2.17
CA ARG A 77 -20.89 10.84 3.05
C ARG A 77 -20.61 11.17 4.51
N ARG A 78 -21.51 10.76 5.39
CA ARG A 78 -21.27 10.85 6.84
C ARG A 78 -20.36 9.69 7.29
N PRO A 79 -19.24 9.96 8.01
CA PRO A 79 -18.39 8.91 8.54
C PRO A 79 -19.13 8.01 9.55
N ASP A 80 -18.85 6.71 9.48
CA ASP A 80 -19.31 5.74 10.47
C ASP A 80 -18.45 5.83 11.74
N ARG A 81 -19.00 6.45 12.77
CA ARG A 81 -18.32 6.68 14.05
C ARG A 81 -17.89 5.39 14.74
N THR A 82 -18.74 4.35 14.68
CA THR A 82 -18.46 3.05 15.30
C THR A 82 -17.28 2.37 14.60
N ARG A 83 -17.22 2.47 13.28
CA ARG A 83 -16.11 1.94 12.48
C ARG A 83 -14.81 2.71 12.74
N VAL A 84 -14.87 4.03 12.83
CA VAL A 84 -13.72 4.87 13.21
C VAL A 84 -13.16 4.43 14.56
N GLN A 85 -14.01 4.26 15.59
CA GLN A 85 -13.57 3.83 16.91
C GLN A 85 -12.91 2.45 16.88
N ARG A 86 -13.50 1.47 16.18
CA ARG A 86 -12.89 0.14 16.03
C ARG A 86 -11.53 0.19 15.34
N VAL A 87 -11.38 0.99 14.29
CA VAL A 87 -10.09 1.14 13.60
C VAL A 87 -9.06 1.81 14.51
N LEU A 88 -9.42 2.89 15.21
CA LEU A 88 -8.54 3.56 16.15
C LEU A 88 -8.06 2.61 17.26
N ALA A 89 -8.96 1.83 17.84
CA ALA A 89 -8.63 0.82 18.85
C ALA A 89 -7.65 -0.23 18.31
N GLY A 90 -7.93 -0.80 17.13
CA GLY A 90 -7.05 -1.77 16.49
C GLY A 90 -5.65 -1.23 16.16
N LEU A 91 -5.53 0.07 15.94
CA LEU A 91 -4.27 0.76 15.67
C LEU A 91 -3.55 1.27 16.94
N GLY A 92 -4.20 1.22 18.12
CA GLY A 92 -3.69 1.81 19.35
C GLY A 92 -3.60 3.34 19.27
N LEU A 93 -4.54 3.99 18.57
CA LEU A 93 -4.57 5.44 18.34
C LEU A 93 -5.79 6.14 18.97
N GLU A 94 -6.51 5.48 19.90
CA GLU A 94 -7.71 6.04 20.52
C GLU A 94 -7.43 7.36 21.25
N ALA A 95 -6.35 7.42 22.03
CA ALA A 95 -5.92 8.62 22.75
C ALA A 95 -5.40 9.72 21.82
N ARG A 96 -5.14 9.40 20.55
CA ARG A 96 -4.64 10.33 19.53
C ARG A 96 -5.70 10.71 18.49
N ALA A 97 -6.94 10.27 18.66
CA ALA A 97 -8.00 10.41 17.65
C ALA A 97 -8.18 11.84 17.14
N ASP A 98 -8.07 12.82 18.01
CA ASP A 98 -8.28 14.23 17.71
C ASP A 98 -6.93 15.02 17.61
N ALA A 99 -5.78 14.32 17.70
CA ALA A 99 -4.47 14.92 17.48
C ALA A 99 -4.24 15.21 16.00
N VAL A 100 -3.60 16.32 15.69
CA VAL A 100 -3.17 16.69 14.35
C VAL A 100 -2.02 15.79 13.92
N THR A 101 -2.05 15.28 12.70
CA THR A 101 -1.11 14.24 12.24
C THR A 101 0.35 14.67 12.23
N THR A 102 0.65 15.96 12.15
CA THR A 102 2.02 16.50 12.26
C THR A 102 2.64 16.36 13.64
N THR A 103 1.85 16.11 14.69
CA THR A 103 2.33 15.91 16.06
C THR A 103 2.63 14.45 16.41
N LEU A 104 2.39 13.55 15.45
CA LEU A 104 2.56 12.12 15.63
C LEU A 104 3.98 11.67 15.29
N SER A 105 4.45 10.61 15.96
CA SER A 105 5.65 9.88 15.55
C SER A 105 5.47 9.23 14.17
N GLY A 106 6.57 8.91 13.47
CA GLY A 106 6.53 8.26 12.16
C GLY A 106 5.73 6.95 12.18
N GLY A 107 5.89 6.13 13.22
CA GLY A 107 5.11 4.90 13.38
C GLY A 107 3.61 5.15 13.61
N GLU A 108 3.23 6.21 14.34
CA GLU A 108 1.83 6.61 14.49
C GLU A 108 1.26 7.12 13.15
N GLN A 109 2.02 7.93 12.41
CA GLN A 109 1.62 8.42 11.09
C GLN A 109 1.38 7.25 10.11
N GLN A 110 2.27 6.27 10.09
CA GLN A 110 2.10 5.07 9.26
C GLN A 110 0.86 4.27 9.67
N ARG A 111 0.60 4.12 10.97
CA ARG A 111 -0.64 3.50 11.43
C ARG A 111 -1.89 4.29 10.99
N VAL A 112 -1.85 5.61 10.95
CA VAL A 112 -2.95 6.43 10.40
C VAL A 112 -3.12 6.19 8.89
N ALA A 113 -2.02 6.13 8.12
CA ALA A 113 -2.07 5.83 6.69
C ALA A 113 -2.68 4.45 6.41
N LEU A 114 -2.26 3.43 7.17
CA LEU A 114 -2.87 2.09 7.14
C LEU A 114 -4.34 2.15 7.58
N GLY A 115 -4.67 2.95 8.58
CA GLY A 115 -6.03 3.14 9.09
C GLY A 115 -7.03 3.61 8.04
N ARG A 116 -6.62 4.44 7.08
CA ARG A 116 -7.46 4.83 5.94
C ARG A 116 -7.91 3.59 5.14
N VAL A 117 -6.99 2.65 4.93
CA VAL A 117 -7.27 1.40 4.20
C VAL A 117 -8.17 0.50 5.04
N LEU A 118 -7.86 0.32 6.33
CA LEU A 118 -8.66 -0.49 7.26
C LEU A 118 -10.08 0.07 7.46
N TYR A 119 -10.22 1.39 7.49
CA TYR A 119 -11.53 2.04 7.57
C TYR A 119 -12.37 1.78 6.32
N ARG A 120 -11.77 1.85 5.13
CA ARG A 120 -12.50 1.73 3.87
C ARG A 120 -12.68 0.28 3.40
N ARG A 121 -11.70 -0.61 3.68
CA ARG A 121 -11.62 -1.98 3.18
C ARG A 121 -11.78 -2.06 1.66
N PRO A 122 -10.92 -1.41 0.90
CA PRO A 122 -11.00 -1.45 -0.55
C PRO A 122 -10.63 -2.85 -1.06
N PRO A 123 -11.19 -3.29 -2.20
CA PRO A 123 -10.85 -4.59 -2.77
C PRO A 123 -9.43 -4.67 -3.35
N VAL A 124 -8.77 -3.53 -3.57
CA VAL A 124 -7.37 -3.47 -4.03
C VAL A 124 -6.58 -2.51 -3.16
N VAL A 125 -5.40 -2.93 -2.72
CA VAL A 125 -4.46 -2.13 -1.91
C VAL A 125 -3.09 -2.14 -2.57
N PHE A 126 -2.55 -0.95 -2.81
CA PHE A 126 -1.16 -0.74 -3.22
C PHE A 126 -0.35 -0.25 -2.04
N ALA A 127 0.77 -0.90 -1.74
CA ALA A 127 1.67 -0.54 -0.65
C ALA A 127 3.09 -0.35 -1.21
N ASP A 128 3.62 0.87 -1.12
CA ASP A 128 4.96 1.22 -1.58
C ASP A 128 5.87 1.43 -0.38
N GLU A 129 6.81 0.50 -0.16
CA GLU A 129 7.76 0.49 0.96
C GLU A 129 7.10 0.83 2.32
N PRO A 130 5.97 0.18 2.69
CA PRO A 130 5.14 0.62 3.81
C PRO A 130 5.82 0.48 5.17
N THR A 131 7.01 -0.14 5.22
CA THR A 131 7.77 -0.39 6.44
C THR A 131 9.15 0.29 6.44
N GLY A 132 9.53 0.96 5.35
CA GLY A 132 10.90 1.45 5.13
C GLY A 132 11.42 2.51 6.13
N ALA A 133 10.53 3.15 6.91
CA ALA A 133 10.91 4.16 7.90
C ALA A 133 10.49 3.75 9.35
N LEU A 134 10.17 2.47 9.56
CA LEU A 134 9.61 1.98 10.83
C LEU A 134 10.60 1.13 11.62
N ASP A 135 10.44 1.14 12.95
CA ASP A 135 11.03 0.12 13.82
C ASP A 135 10.42 -1.27 13.54
N THR A 136 11.13 -2.32 13.95
CA THR A 136 10.76 -3.72 13.69
C THR A 136 9.34 -4.07 14.16
N ARG A 137 8.92 -3.54 15.32
CA ARG A 137 7.59 -3.83 15.87
C ARG A 137 6.48 -3.18 15.05
N SER A 138 6.66 -1.92 14.69
CA SER A 138 5.73 -1.18 13.82
C SER A 138 5.67 -1.77 12.42
N ALA A 139 6.81 -2.18 11.86
CA ALA A 139 6.90 -2.86 10.56
C ALA A 139 6.11 -4.18 10.56
N SER A 140 6.35 -5.05 11.56
CA SER A 140 5.63 -6.31 11.70
C SER A 140 4.12 -6.13 11.82
N PHE A 141 3.69 -5.09 12.55
CA PHE A 141 2.27 -4.77 12.68
C PHE A 141 1.65 -4.38 11.32
N VAL A 142 2.30 -3.49 10.56
CA VAL A 142 1.81 -3.05 9.24
C VAL A 142 1.69 -4.23 8.28
N LEU A 143 2.72 -5.09 8.22
CA LEU A 143 2.72 -6.27 7.35
C LEU A 143 1.63 -7.28 7.74
N ALA A 144 1.43 -7.52 9.04
CA ALA A 144 0.36 -8.39 9.53
C ALA A 144 -1.04 -7.88 9.13
N GLU A 145 -1.28 -6.56 9.21
CA GLU A 145 -2.56 -5.98 8.80
C GLU A 145 -2.76 -6.04 7.27
N LEU A 146 -1.70 -5.83 6.47
CA LEU A 146 -1.77 -6.00 5.01
C LEU A 146 -2.05 -7.46 4.64
N ARG A 147 -1.40 -8.42 5.33
CA ARG A 147 -1.67 -9.84 5.15
C ARG A 147 -3.11 -10.19 5.51
N ARG A 148 -3.62 -9.69 6.64
CA ARG A 148 -5.01 -9.88 7.05
C ARG A 148 -6.01 -9.36 6.01
N LEU A 149 -5.75 -8.20 5.40
CA LEU A 149 -6.59 -7.69 4.31
C LEU A 149 -6.59 -8.64 3.11
N ALA A 150 -5.44 -9.23 2.76
CA ALA A 150 -5.35 -10.21 1.69
C ALA A 150 -6.13 -11.49 2.02
N ASP A 151 -6.02 -12.00 3.24
CA ASP A 151 -6.76 -13.16 3.72
C ASP A 151 -8.29 -12.91 3.77
N GLU A 152 -8.71 -11.66 3.95
CA GLU A 152 -10.11 -11.21 3.86
C GLU A 152 -10.58 -11.00 2.41
N GLY A 153 -9.72 -11.24 1.40
CA GLY A 153 -10.06 -11.22 -0.04
C GLY A 153 -9.67 -9.95 -0.79
N ALA A 154 -8.95 -9.02 -0.18
CA ALA A 154 -8.40 -7.89 -0.92
C ALA A 154 -7.17 -8.32 -1.76
N ALA A 155 -7.02 -7.78 -2.97
CA ALA A 155 -5.78 -7.89 -3.72
C ALA A 155 -4.76 -6.88 -3.18
N VAL A 156 -3.70 -7.36 -2.53
CA VAL A 156 -2.63 -6.51 -1.98
C VAL A 156 -1.39 -6.60 -2.87
N VAL A 157 -0.97 -5.47 -3.42
CA VAL A 157 0.28 -5.33 -4.20
C VAL A 157 1.28 -4.59 -3.33
N LEU A 158 2.31 -5.30 -2.88
CA LEU A 158 3.37 -4.77 -2.01
C LEU A 158 4.66 -4.59 -2.81
N VAL A 159 5.20 -3.39 -2.80
CA VAL A 159 6.56 -3.09 -3.26
C VAL A 159 7.46 -2.93 -2.05
N THR A 160 8.56 -3.68 -2.03
CA THR A 160 9.55 -3.63 -0.97
C THR A 160 10.92 -4.12 -1.45
N HIS A 161 11.98 -3.73 -0.76
CA HIS A 161 13.32 -4.34 -0.87
C HIS A 161 13.58 -5.36 0.25
N ASP A 162 12.68 -5.47 1.24
CA ASP A 162 12.76 -6.44 2.33
C ASP A 162 12.28 -7.82 1.84
N LEU A 163 13.19 -8.79 1.84
CA LEU A 163 12.91 -10.16 1.42
C LEU A 163 11.95 -10.88 2.38
N GLY A 164 12.00 -10.58 3.66
CA GLY A 164 11.09 -11.14 4.66
C GLY A 164 9.65 -10.68 4.40
N ALA A 165 9.45 -9.39 4.15
CA ALA A 165 8.16 -8.84 3.77
C ALA A 165 7.66 -9.42 2.44
N ALA A 166 8.54 -9.56 1.44
CA ALA A 166 8.20 -10.14 0.14
C ALA A 166 7.80 -11.63 0.24
N ALA A 167 8.44 -12.38 1.11
CA ALA A 167 8.14 -13.80 1.35
C ALA A 167 6.77 -14.03 2.02
N MET A 168 6.17 -13.00 2.62
CA MET A 168 4.80 -13.08 3.16
C MET A 168 3.73 -13.09 2.06
N ALA A 169 4.06 -12.68 0.83
CA ALA A 169 3.13 -12.67 -0.28
C ALA A 169 2.94 -14.07 -0.88
N GLU A 170 1.74 -14.35 -1.41
CA GLU A 170 1.49 -15.61 -2.14
C GLU A 170 2.37 -15.73 -3.39
N THR A 171 2.62 -14.59 -4.05
CA THR A 171 3.45 -14.54 -5.27
C THR A 171 4.39 -13.34 -5.16
N ALA A 172 5.67 -13.58 -5.34
CA ALA A 172 6.71 -12.56 -5.40
C ALA A 172 7.24 -12.41 -6.83
N LEU A 173 7.22 -11.18 -7.34
CA LEU A 173 7.87 -10.77 -8.58
C LEU A 173 9.21 -10.13 -8.23
N VAL A 174 10.30 -10.65 -8.78
CA VAL A 174 11.65 -10.07 -8.62
C VAL A 174 11.90 -9.12 -9.77
N MET A 175 12.21 -7.88 -9.44
CA MET A 175 12.45 -6.81 -10.42
C MET A 175 13.86 -6.28 -10.32
N ARG A 176 14.53 -6.10 -11.48
CA ARG A 176 15.86 -5.53 -11.60
C ARG A 176 15.92 -4.67 -12.86
N ASP A 177 16.51 -3.48 -12.77
CA ASP A 177 16.75 -2.56 -13.89
C ASP A 177 15.51 -2.34 -14.80
N GLY A 178 14.34 -2.19 -14.17
CA GLY A 178 13.08 -1.98 -14.87
C GLY A 178 12.42 -3.25 -15.43
N VAL A 179 13.01 -4.43 -15.25
CA VAL A 179 12.53 -5.69 -15.81
C VAL A 179 12.15 -6.68 -14.72
N ILE A 180 11.09 -7.47 -14.93
CA ILE A 180 10.75 -8.61 -14.08
C ILE A 180 11.66 -9.78 -14.49
N VAL A 181 12.60 -10.15 -13.61
CA VAL A 181 13.60 -11.20 -13.82
C VAL A 181 13.20 -12.54 -13.18
N GLY A 182 12.13 -12.57 -12.40
CA GLY A 182 11.64 -13.80 -11.79
C GLY A 182 10.25 -13.65 -11.17
N CYS A 183 9.56 -14.79 -11.10
CA CYS A 183 8.28 -14.95 -10.42
C CYS A 183 8.34 -16.21 -9.56
N ARG A 184 7.94 -16.11 -8.29
CA ARG A 184 7.94 -17.23 -7.34
C ARG A 184 6.66 -17.22 -6.52
N ARG A 185 6.06 -18.39 -6.31
CA ARG A 185 4.95 -18.61 -5.38
C ARG A 185 5.45 -19.24 -4.10
N GLY A 186 4.99 -18.74 -2.95
CA GLY A 186 5.34 -19.27 -1.64
C GLY A 186 6.85 -19.28 -1.38
N ALA A 187 7.58 -18.30 -1.92
CA ALA A 187 9.04 -18.26 -1.85
C ALA A 187 9.54 -17.91 -0.46
N THR A 188 10.63 -18.52 -0.06
CA THR A 188 11.43 -18.12 1.10
C THR A 188 12.29 -16.89 0.77
N PRO A 189 12.76 -16.13 1.79
CA PRO A 189 13.69 -15.03 1.58
C PRO A 189 14.97 -15.45 0.83
N ASP A 190 15.51 -16.64 1.12
CA ASP A 190 16.74 -17.17 0.49
C ASP A 190 16.54 -17.48 -1.00
N GLU A 191 15.38 -18.02 -1.37
CA GLU A 191 15.03 -18.26 -2.77
C GLU A 191 14.89 -16.94 -3.54
N LEU A 192 14.29 -15.92 -2.95
CA LEU A 192 14.20 -14.58 -3.55
C LEU A 192 15.58 -13.95 -3.71
N LEU A 193 16.44 -14.05 -2.70
CA LEU A 193 17.82 -13.59 -2.76
C LEU A 193 18.60 -14.28 -3.89
N THR A 194 18.43 -15.59 -4.03
CA THR A 194 19.08 -16.37 -5.09
C THR A 194 18.67 -15.88 -6.48
N VAL A 195 17.38 -15.59 -6.70
CA VAL A 195 16.90 -15.05 -7.99
C VAL A 195 17.47 -13.66 -8.25
N MET A 196 17.53 -12.81 -7.21
CA MET A 196 18.11 -11.46 -7.34
C MET A 196 19.58 -11.49 -7.71
N ASN A 197 20.39 -12.41 -7.14
CA ASN A 197 21.81 -12.53 -7.39
C ASN A 197 22.10 -13.08 -8.79
N ARG A 198 21.41 -14.16 -9.22
CA ARG A 198 21.58 -14.73 -10.57
C ARG A 198 21.27 -13.73 -11.69
N ALA A 199 20.28 -12.87 -11.50
CA ALA A 199 19.99 -11.80 -12.44
C ALA A 199 21.10 -10.74 -12.50
N GLY A 200 22.00 -10.69 -11.51
CA GLY A 200 23.15 -9.80 -11.45
C GLY A 200 24.38 -10.28 -12.18
N GLU A 201 24.50 -11.59 -12.36
CA GLU A 201 25.62 -12.23 -13.04
C GLU A 201 25.42 -12.34 -14.56
N ALA A 202 24.17 -12.13 -15.02
CA ALA A 202 23.78 -12.25 -16.42
C ALA A 202 23.67 -10.90 -17.16
N ALA A 203 23.98 -9.79 -16.49
CA ALA A 203 23.95 -8.42 -17.02
C ALA A 203 25.40 -7.89 -17.14
#